data_b7fff3d10f16c62f0944d3d80692082c
#
_entry.id   b7fff3d10f16c62f0944d3d80692082c
#
_cell.length_a   1.000
_cell.length_b   1.000
_cell.length_c   1.000
_cell.angle_alpha   90.00
_cell.angle_beta   90.00
_cell.angle_gamma   90.00
#
_symmetry.space_group_name_H-M   'P 1'
#
loop_
_entity.id
_entity.type
_entity.pdbx_description
1 polymer ?
#
loop_
_entity_poly.entity_id
_entity_poly.type
_entity_poly.pdbx_seq_one_letter_code
_entity_poly.pdbx_strand_id
1 'polypeptide(L)'
;MESVLLSARCTANTATVFWNKPENANADTVYEVSLDGGHSVHTNRTHYTFTELIPNTEYCVTVYNIGSIRICTSPARHRIYVTEEPYNAVGDGKTLNTAALQQAFTDCGPNDEVYFPAGIYLTGALDLHSCMAVYLEKDAVLQGSSDPTDYLPRIWSRFEGTEQECYRSLLNAGQLDHTAGANCENILLYGKGTISGGGHVLAERMIDIERENLREYLAQNAALVATCENDRTIPGRVRGRLINLSNCSRIRITGLTLQNGAAWNVHMLSLIHISEPTRLAL
;
A
#
# COMPACT_ATOMS: atom_id res chain seq x y z
N MET A 1 -16.24 8.19 32.20
CA MET A 1 -16.23 7.03 31.30
C MET A 1 -15.92 7.53 29.91
N GLU A 2 -14.71 7.34 29.41
CA GLU A 2 -14.44 7.60 28.00
C GLU A 2 -15.31 6.67 27.18
N SER A 3 -16.07 7.23 26.23
CA SER A 3 -16.88 6.44 25.31
C SER A 3 -15.95 5.58 24.46
N VAL A 4 -16.08 4.26 24.54
CA VAL A 4 -15.33 3.37 23.65
C VAL A 4 -15.75 3.67 22.22
N LEU A 5 -14.81 4.16 21.42
CA LEU A 5 -15.07 4.51 20.03
C LEU A 5 -15.19 3.23 19.21
N LEU A 6 -16.37 2.98 18.67
CA LEU A 6 -16.61 1.92 17.69
C LEU A 6 -16.69 2.55 16.31
N SER A 7 -15.87 2.07 15.37
CA SER A 7 -15.82 2.57 14.01
C SER A 7 -15.70 1.42 12.99
N ALA A 8 -16.00 1.69 11.73
CA ALA A 8 -15.94 0.68 10.68
C ALA A 8 -15.42 1.24 9.35
N ARG A 9 -14.90 0.34 8.52
CA ARG A 9 -14.53 0.59 7.13
C ARG A 9 -15.06 -0.54 6.28
N CYS A 10 -15.80 -0.19 5.22
CA CYS A 10 -16.42 -1.14 4.32
C CYS A 10 -15.78 -1.12 2.92
N THR A 11 -15.82 -2.26 2.24
CA THR A 11 -15.68 -2.40 0.79
C THR A 11 -17.03 -2.92 0.25
N ALA A 12 -17.06 -3.36 -1.01
CA ALA A 12 -18.25 -3.97 -1.57
C ALA A 12 -18.65 -5.28 -0.85
N ASN A 13 -17.68 -6.05 -0.38
CA ASN A 13 -17.92 -7.38 0.18
C ASN A 13 -17.23 -7.66 1.51
N THR A 14 -16.67 -6.63 2.15
CA THR A 14 -16.06 -6.74 3.47
C THR A 14 -16.42 -5.57 4.36
N ALA A 15 -16.43 -5.79 5.67
CA ALA A 15 -16.53 -4.75 6.68
C ALA A 15 -15.53 -5.03 7.80
N THR A 16 -14.60 -4.11 8.03
CA THR A 16 -13.70 -4.15 9.17
C THR A 16 -14.22 -3.20 10.22
N VAL A 17 -14.51 -3.71 11.40
CA VAL A 17 -14.86 -2.90 12.58
C VAL A 17 -13.70 -2.86 13.55
N PHE A 18 -13.52 -1.72 14.20
CA PHE A 18 -12.50 -1.52 15.23
C PHE A 18 -13.05 -0.76 16.41
N TRP A 19 -12.47 -1.03 17.57
CA TRP A 19 -12.82 -0.36 18.82
C TRP A 19 -11.59 -0.07 19.66
N ASN A 20 -11.71 0.93 20.51
CA ASN A 20 -10.66 1.21 21.49
C ASN A 20 -10.64 0.09 22.53
N LYS A 21 -9.44 -0.30 22.96
CA LYS A 21 -9.28 -1.27 24.03
C LYS A 21 -9.86 -0.67 25.32
N PRO A 22 -10.86 -1.30 25.98
CA PRO A 22 -11.35 -0.84 27.28
C PRO A 22 -10.25 -0.82 28.34
N GLU A 23 -10.32 0.11 29.29
CA GLU A 23 -9.29 0.25 30.34
C GLU A 23 -9.09 -1.00 31.19
N ASN A 24 -10.16 -1.76 31.43
CA ASN A 24 -10.13 -3.01 32.18
C ASN A 24 -9.77 -4.24 31.37
N ALA A 25 -9.49 -4.10 30.06
CA ALA A 25 -9.11 -5.22 29.21
C ALA A 25 -7.61 -5.52 29.30
N ASN A 26 -7.27 -6.80 29.29
CA ASN A 26 -5.89 -7.32 29.30
C ASN A 26 -5.56 -8.04 27.97
N ALA A 27 -4.44 -8.72 27.88
CA ALA A 27 -4.00 -9.45 26.69
C ALA A 27 -4.91 -10.66 26.36
N ASP A 28 -5.55 -11.23 27.39
CA ASP A 28 -6.39 -12.43 27.26
C ASP A 28 -7.89 -12.09 27.08
N THR A 29 -8.24 -10.80 27.03
CA THR A 29 -9.63 -10.37 26.85
C THR A 29 -10.12 -10.80 25.49
N VAL A 30 -11.21 -11.57 25.48
CA VAL A 30 -11.91 -12.03 24.28
C VAL A 30 -13.14 -11.18 24.05
N TYR A 31 -13.28 -10.65 22.85
CA TYR A 31 -14.43 -9.89 22.39
C TYR A 31 -15.34 -10.79 21.57
N GLU A 32 -16.62 -10.67 21.80
CA GLU A 32 -17.66 -11.34 21.00
C GLU A 32 -18.23 -10.34 20.02
N VAL A 33 -18.23 -10.68 18.73
CA VAL A 33 -18.65 -9.80 17.63
C VAL A 33 -19.69 -10.52 16.78
N SER A 34 -20.82 -9.87 16.49
CA SER A 34 -21.86 -10.42 15.63
C SER A 34 -22.26 -9.45 14.52
N LEU A 35 -22.81 -10.03 13.45
CA LEU A 35 -23.39 -9.32 12.30
C LEU A 35 -24.90 -9.62 12.28
N ASP A 36 -25.74 -8.58 12.27
CA ASP A 36 -27.22 -8.67 12.24
C ASP A 36 -27.83 -9.62 13.29
N GLY A 37 -27.16 -9.77 14.44
CA GLY A 37 -27.59 -10.70 15.49
C GLY A 37 -27.45 -12.19 15.13
N GLY A 38 -26.73 -12.51 14.06
CA GLY A 38 -26.41 -13.88 13.67
C GLY A 38 -25.33 -14.52 14.54
N HIS A 39 -24.64 -15.54 14.01
CA HIS A 39 -23.57 -16.21 14.75
C HIS A 39 -22.48 -15.25 15.21
N SER A 40 -22.17 -15.34 16.49
CA SER A 40 -21.05 -14.57 17.07
C SER A 40 -19.72 -15.21 16.75
N VAL A 41 -18.72 -14.37 16.53
CA VAL A 41 -17.30 -14.76 16.42
C VAL A 41 -16.53 -14.17 17.59
N HIS A 42 -15.47 -14.85 17.99
CA HIS A 42 -14.64 -14.44 19.11
C HIS A 42 -13.25 -14.02 18.62
N THR A 43 -12.75 -12.90 19.14
CA THR A 43 -11.41 -12.39 18.83
C THR A 43 -10.77 -11.78 20.06
N ASN A 44 -9.47 -11.89 20.21
CA ASN A 44 -8.67 -11.18 21.22
C ASN A 44 -8.07 -9.87 20.68
N ARG A 45 -8.42 -9.52 19.44
CA ARG A 45 -8.00 -8.26 18.79
C ARG A 45 -9.08 -7.20 18.98
N THR A 46 -8.70 -5.95 18.90
CA THR A 46 -9.63 -4.79 18.92
C THR A 46 -10.20 -4.46 17.55
N HIS A 47 -10.22 -5.42 16.65
CA HIS A 47 -10.85 -5.34 15.34
C HIS A 47 -11.29 -6.73 14.86
N TYR A 48 -12.27 -6.73 13.96
CA TYR A 48 -12.70 -7.92 13.23
C TYR A 48 -13.12 -7.54 11.81
N THR A 49 -12.87 -8.42 10.83
CA THR A 49 -13.27 -8.22 9.44
C THR A 49 -14.26 -9.29 9.01
N PHE A 50 -15.48 -8.87 8.71
CA PHE A 50 -16.45 -9.69 8.03
C PHE A 50 -16.15 -9.72 6.53
N THR A 51 -16.29 -10.88 5.92
CA THR A 51 -16.07 -11.12 4.48
C THR A 51 -17.33 -11.69 3.84
N GLU A 52 -17.36 -11.73 2.52
CA GLU A 52 -18.47 -12.29 1.74
C GLU A 52 -19.82 -11.57 1.96
N LEU A 53 -19.75 -10.28 2.27
CA LEU A 53 -20.93 -9.43 2.41
C LEU A 53 -21.52 -9.09 1.03
N ILE A 54 -22.81 -8.83 1.00
CA ILE A 54 -23.52 -8.40 -0.21
C ILE A 54 -23.20 -6.91 -0.44
N PRO A 55 -22.83 -6.50 -1.66
CA PRO A 55 -22.60 -5.09 -2.00
C PRO A 55 -23.86 -4.24 -1.80
N ASN A 56 -23.65 -2.94 -1.51
CA ASN A 56 -24.70 -1.94 -1.35
C ASN A 56 -25.81 -2.36 -0.35
N THR A 57 -25.40 -3.00 0.76
CA THR A 57 -26.29 -3.56 1.76
C THR A 57 -25.96 -3.02 3.15
N GLU A 58 -27.00 -2.67 3.91
CA GLU A 58 -26.85 -2.26 5.29
C GLU A 58 -26.75 -3.48 6.22
N TYR A 59 -25.89 -3.37 7.23
CA TYR A 59 -25.69 -4.36 8.27
C TYR A 59 -25.59 -3.67 9.64
N CYS A 60 -25.91 -4.38 10.70
CA CYS A 60 -25.68 -3.97 12.07
C CYS A 60 -24.57 -4.84 12.69
N VAL A 61 -23.45 -4.24 13.03
CA VAL A 61 -22.39 -4.95 13.76
C VAL A 61 -22.49 -4.64 15.23
N THR A 62 -22.50 -5.67 16.05
CA THR A 62 -22.49 -5.55 17.52
C THR A 62 -21.21 -6.15 18.07
N VAL A 63 -20.50 -5.38 18.89
CA VAL A 63 -19.40 -5.85 19.74
C VAL A 63 -19.93 -5.83 21.17
N TYR A 64 -20.13 -7.02 21.74
CA TYR A 64 -20.78 -7.17 23.05
C TYR A 64 -19.99 -6.43 24.13
N ASN A 65 -20.72 -5.77 25.03
CA ASN A 65 -20.21 -4.87 26.09
C ASN A 65 -19.45 -3.63 25.59
N ILE A 66 -19.46 -3.35 24.28
CA ILE A 66 -18.85 -2.15 23.70
C ILE A 66 -19.92 -1.29 23.01
N GLY A 67 -20.68 -1.88 22.07
CA GLY A 67 -21.71 -1.16 21.35
C GLY A 67 -22.06 -1.77 20.01
N SER A 68 -22.95 -1.09 19.28
CA SER A 68 -23.35 -1.48 17.94
C SER A 68 -23.17 -0.32 16.96
N ILE A 69 -22.85 -0.65 15.71
CA ILE A 69 -22.71 0.31 14.62
C ILE A 69 -23.44 -0.20 13.38
N ARG A 70 -24.20 0.69 12.74
CA ARG A 70 -24.74 0.44 11.40
C ARG A 70 -23.70 0.77 10.36
N ILE A 71 -23.54 -0.09 9.40
CA ILE A 71 -22.63 0.03 8.29
C ILE A 71 -23.37 -0.23 6.98
N CYS A 72 -22.86 0.34 5.89
CA CYS A 72 -23.30 0.01 4.55
C CYS A 72 -22.09 -0.40 3.72
N THR A 73 -22.16 -1.55 3.05
CA THR A 73 -21.15 -1.96 2.09
C THR A 73 -21.20 -1.07 0.84
N SER A 74 -20.05 -0.85 0.23
CA SER A 74 -19.98 -0.08 -1.00
C SER A 74 -20.66 -0.82 -2.17
N PRO A 75 -21.13 -0.13 -3.20
CA PRO A 75 -21.51 -0.78 -4.44
C PRO A 75 -20.40 -1.65 -5.02
N ALA A 76 -20.75 -2.69 -5.77
CA ALA A 76 -19.79 -3.45 -6.53
C ALA A 76 -19.12 -2.56 -7.58
N ARG A 77 -17.81 -2.74 -7.78
CA ARG A 77 -17.06 -2.03 -8.81
C ARG A 77 -17.08 -2.82 -10.12
N HIS A 78 -17.05 -2.13 -11.24
CA HIS A 78 -16.82 -2.78 -12.52
C HIS A 78 -15.35 -3.23 -12.59
N ARG A 79 -15.10 -4.45 -13.08
CA ARG A 79 -13.76 -5.03 -13.15
C ARG A 79 -13.10 -4.77 -14.48
N ILE A 80 -11.90 -4.22 -14.44
CA ILE A 80 -10.97 -4.09 -15.54
C ILE A 80 -9.97 -5.24 -15.39
N TYR A 81 -10.18 -6.33 -16.13
CA TYR A 81 -9.29 -7.49 -16.09
C TYR A 81 -7.99 -7.19 -16.82
N VAL A 82 -6.86 -7.23 -16.13
CA VAL A 82 -5.55 -6.94 -16.74
C VAL A 82 -5.16 -7.94 -17.83
N THR A 83 -5.74 -9.14 -17.82
CA THR A 83 -5.48 -10.21 -18.77
C THR A 83 -6.32 -10.15 -20.05
N GLU A 84 -7.31 -9.27 -20.10
CA GLU A 84 -8.21 -9.12 -21.23
C GLU A 84 -7.81 -7.93 -22.11
N GLU A 85 -8.36 -7.89 -23.34
CA GLU A 85 -8.20 -6.73 -24.22
C GLU A 85 -8.75 -5.46 -23.59
N PRO A 86 -8.07 -4.31 -23.76
CA PRO A 86 -6.92 -4.08 -24.60
C PRO A 86 -5.56 -4.34 -23.91
N TYR A 87 -5.52 -4.73 -22.65
CA TYR A 87 -4.30 -4.78 -21.82
C TYR A 87 -3.46 -6.03 -22.10
N ASN A 88 -4.08 -7.21 -22.13
CA ASN A 88 -3.45 -8.50 -22.41
C ASN A 88 -2.19 -8.79 -21.57
N ALA A 89 -2.19 -8.39 -20.29
CA ALA A 89 -1.08 -8.65 -19.40
C ALA A 89 -0.90 -10.16 -19.18
N VAL A 90 0.34 -10.63 -19.18
CA VAL A 90 0.71 -12.04 -19.08
C VAL A 90 1.18 -12.36 -17.67
N GLY A 91 0.47 -13.26 -16.99
CA GLY A 91 0.76 -13.68 -15.61
C GLY A 91 1.78 -14.81 -15.49
N ASP A 92 2.88 -14.80 -16.29
CA ASP A 92 3.88 -15.88 -16.39
C ASP A 92 5.14 -15.66 -15.54
N GLY A 93 5.24 -14.49 -14.87
CA GLY A 93 6.40 -14.08 -14.08
C GLY A 93 7.66 -13.73 -14.88
N LYS A 94 7.56 -13.59 -16.18
CA LYS A 94 8.69 -13.34 -17.10
C LYS A 94 8.43 -12.17 -18.04
N THR A 95 7.23 -12.09 -18.58
CA THR A 95 6.84 -11.03 -19.51
C THR A 95 6.69 -9.71 -18.74
N LEU A 96 7.42 -8.68 -19.17
CA LEU A 96 7.31 -7.34 -18.58
C LEU A 96 6.01 -6.66 -19.04
N ASN A 97 5.11 -6.40 -18.11
CA ASN A 97 3.76 -5.89 -18.37
C ASN A 97 3.60 -4.39 -18.05
N THR A 98 4.67 -3.63 -17.80
CA THR A 98 4.59 -2.27 -17.27
C THR A 98 3.64 -1.37 -18.06
N ALA A 99 3.75 -1.37 -19.39
CA ALA A 99 2.90 -0.52 -20.24
C ALA A 99 1.43 -0.93 -20.19
N ALA A 100 1.15 -2.24 -20.26
CA ALA A 100 -0.21 -2.78 -20.21
C ALA A 100 -0.88 -2.49 -18.86
N LEU A 101 -0.17 -2.71 -17.76
CA LEU A 101 -0.67 -2.46 -16.41
C LEU A 101 -0.85 -0.96 -16.15
N GLN A 102 0.07 -0.11 -16.63
CA GLN A 102 -0.08 1.33 -16.50
C GLN A 102 -1.30 1.83 -17.28
N GLN A 103 -1.57 1.27 -18.45
CA GLN A 103 -2.78 1.62 -19.21
C GLN A 103 -4.04 1.23 -18.44
N ALA A 104 -4.10 0.01 -17.88
CA ALA A 104 -5.23 -0.43 -17.05
C ALA A 104 -5.43 0.47 -15.81
N PHE A 105 -4.34 0.94 -15.20
CA PHE A 105 -4.42 1.90 -14.10
C PHE A 105 -4.98 3.24 -14.58
N THR A 106 -4.49 3.75 -15.70
CA THR A 106 -4.93 5.03 -16.27
C THR A 106 -6.42 5.02 -16.64
N ASP A 107 -6.92 3.90 -17.14
CA ASP A 107 -8.31 3.73 -17.57
C ASP A 107 -9.28 3.48 -16.39
N CYS A 108 -8.75 3.22 -15.19
CA CYS A 108 -9.54 2.91 -14.00
C CYS A 108 -10.30 4.14 -13.50
N GLY A 109 -11.61 4.16 -13.68
CA GLY A 109 -12.48 5.21 -13.17
C GLY A 109 -12.87 5.03 -11.69
N PRO A 110 -13.59 5.99 -11.11
CA PRO A 110 -13.99 5.95 -9.69
C PRO A 110 -14.88 4.77 -9.29
N ASN A 111 -15.59 4.19 -10.24
CA ASN A 111 -16.49 3.05 -10.04
C ASN A 111 -15.87 1.73 -10.51
N ASP A 112 -14.61 1.75 -10.95
CA ASP A 112 -13.92 0.59 -11.48
C ASP A 112 -12.88 0.07 -10.48
N GLU A 113 -12.44 -1.17 -10.71
CA GLU A 113 -11.29 -1.75 -10.06
C GLU A 113 -10.41 -2.47 -11.08
N VAL A 114 -9.12 -2.23 -11.05
CA VAL A 114 -8.15 -3.03 -11.81
C VAL A 114 -8.02 -4.38 -11.14
N TYR A 115 -8.41 -5.43 -11.84
CA TYR A 115 -8.49 -6.78 -11.31
C TYR A 115 -7.36 -7.67 -11.84
N PHE A 116 -6.61 -8.23 -10.91
CA PHE A 116 -5.54 -9.19 -11.19
C PHE A 116 -6.02 -10.60 -10.85
N PRO A 117 -6.32 -11.45 -11.83
CA PRO A 117 -6.53 -12.88 -11.60
C PRO A 117 -5.26 -13.55 -11.07
N ALA A 118 -5.37 -14.81 -10.60
CA ALA A 118 -4.22 -15.61 -10.20
C ALA A 118 -3.15 -15.64 -11.30
N GLY A 119 -1.89 -15.41 -10.94
CA GLY A 119 -0.74 -15.31 -11.86
C GLY A 119 0.35 -14.41 -11.32
N ILE A 120 1.52 -14.40 -11.95
CA ILE A 120 2.66 -13.56 -11.57
C ILE A 120 2.89 -12.51 -12.64
N TYR A 121 2.57 -11.25 -12.37
CA TYR A 121 2.64 -10.14 -13.30
C TYR A 121 3.91 -9.33 -13.04
N LEU A 122 4.96 -9.60 -13.85
CA LEU A 122 6.22 -8.86 -13.77
C LEU A 122 6.03 -7.44 -14.31
N THR A 123 6.50 -6.44 -13.57
CA THR A 123 6.36 -5.02 -13.95
C THR A 123 7.51 -4.17 -13.40
N GLY A 124 7.75 -3.04 -14.03
CA GLY A 124 8.49 -1.92 -13.47
C GLY A 124 7.59 -1.02 -12.62
N ALA A 125 7.98 0.22 -12.46
CA ALA A 125 7.24 1.21 -11.68
C ALA A 125 5.89 1.56 -12.33
N LEU A 126 4.85 1.64 -11.48
CA LEU A 126 3.49 2.04 -11.85
C LEU A 126 3.03 3.26 -11.05
N ASP A 127 2.27 4.12 -11.69
CA ASP A 127 1.67 5.30 -11.07
C ASP A 127 0.19 5.07 -10.78
N LEU A 128 -0.18 5.32 -9.53
CA LEU A 128 -1.55 5.34 -9.06
C LEU A 128 -2.10 6.76 -9.17
N HIS A 129 -3.42 6.89 -9.36
CA HIS A 129 -4.11 8.17 -9.36
C HIS A 129 -5.29 8.19 -8.38
N SER A 130 -5.88 9.36 -8.18
CA SER A 130 -7.02 9.53 -7.28
C SER A 130 -8.24 8.71 -7.69
N CYS A 131 -8.98 8.22 -6.69
CA CYS A 131 -10.26 7.54 -6.86
C CYS A 131 -10.17 6.18 -7.59
N MET A 132 -9.03 5.49 -7.52
CA MET A 132 -8.88 4.17 -8.13
C MET A 132 -8.90 3.02 -7.11
N ALA A 133 -9.21 1.83 -7.59
CA ALA A 133 -9.10 0.60 -6.82
C ALA A 133 -8.30 -0.46 -7.59
N VAL A 134 -7.48 -1.22 -6.86
CA VAL A 134 -6.71 -2.35 -7.38
C VAL A 134 -7.01 -3.57 -6.52
N TYR A 135 -7.50 -4.62 -7.14
CA TYR A 135 -7.82 -5.89 -6.49
C TYR A 135 -6.86 -6.98 -6.99
N LEU A 136 -6.16 -7.62 -6.07
CA LEU A 136 -5.36 -8.81 -6.35
C LEU A 136 -6.08 -10.04 -5.79
N GLU A 137 -6.45 -10.97 -6.68
CA GLU A 137 -7.03 -12.25 -6.29
C GLU A 137 -6.04 -13.06 -5.44
N LYS A 138 -6.55 -14.08 -4.76
CA LYS A 138 -5.68 -15.07 -4.13
C LYS A 138 -4.76 -15.69 -5.19
N ASP A 139 -3.48 -15.83 -4.86
CA ASP A 139 -2.44 -16.34 -5.76
C ASP A 139 -2.09 -15.39 -6.95
N ALA A 140 -2.64 -14.17 -6.98
CA ALA A 140 -2.14 -13.10 -7.84
C ALA A 140 -0.91 -12.45 -7.20
N VAL A 141 0.15 -12.27 -7.97
CA VAL A 141 1.39 -11.60 -7.54
C VAL A 141 1.72 -10.46 -8.51
N LEU A 142 1.72 -9.24 -8.02
CA LEU A 142 2.33 -8.11 -8.72
C LEU A 142 3.82 -8.11 -8.37
N GLN A 143 4.65 -8.54 -9.33
CA GLN A 143 6.09 -8.76 -9.13
C GLN A 143 6.90 -7.62 -9.74
N GLY A 144 7.67 -6.91 -8.93
CA GLY A 144 8.60 -5.89 -9.39
C GLY A 144 9.81 -6.49 -10.09
N SER A 145 10.20 -5.86 -11.20
CA SER A 145 11.44 -6.15 -11.91
C SER A 145 12.66 -5.93 -11.01
N SER A 146 13.73 -6.65 -11.28
CA SER A 146 15.04 -6.40 -10.64
C SER A 146 15.96 -5.51 -11.48
N ASP A 147 15.47 -4.95 -12.59
CA ASP A 147 16.22 -4.02 -13.43
C ASP A 147 15.94 -2.56 -12.99
N PRO A 148 16.95 -1.79 -12.56
CA PRO A 148 16.77 -0.38 -12.19
C PRO A 148 16.21 0.50 -13.30
N THR A 149 16.42 0.15 -14.58
CA THR A 149 15.92 0.92 -15.72
C THR A 149 14.39 0.92 -15.82
N ASP A 150 13.73 -0.12 -15.30
CA ASP A 150 12.27 -0.23 -15.23
C ASP A 150 11.63 0.72 -14.19
N TYR A 151 12.46 1.44 -13.42
CA TYR A 151 12.06 2.39 -12.38
C TYR A 151 12.43 3.84 -12.72
N LEU A 152 12.74 4.11 -13.99
CA LEU A 152 12.99 5.46 -14.50
C LEU A 152 11.70 6.06 -15.10
N PRO A 153 11.64 7.41 -15.23
CA PRO A 153 12.60 8.39 -14.73
C PRO A 153 12.61 8.48 -13.20
N ARG A 154 13.69 8.99 -12.61
CA ARG A 154 13.74 9.32 -11.17
C ARG A 154 12.68 10.37 -10.83
N ILE A 155 12.23 10.35 -9.58
CA ILE A 155 11.27 11.31 -9.04
C ILE A 155 11.86 12.02 -7.82
N TRP A 156 11.40 13.23 -7.56
CA TRP A 156 11.73 13.94 -6.34
C TRP A 156 11.04 13.26 -5.14
N SER A 157 11.81 12.83 -4.17
CA SER A 157 11.32 12.10 -3.00
C SER A 157 12.21 12.38 -1.79
N ARG A 158 11.87 11.82 -0.64
CA ARG A 158 12.62 11.96 0.60
C ARG A 158 13.14 10.62 1.07
N PHE A 159 14.41 10.57 1.47
CA PHE A 159 15.03 9.41 2.10
C PHE A 159 15.70 9.87 3.40
N GLU A 160 15.26 9.35 4.55
CA GLU A 160 15.78 9.67 5.89
C GLU A 160 15.94 11.18 6.17
N GLY A 161 14.99 11.98 5.76
CA GLY A 161 15.03 13.43 5.98
C GLY A 161 15.74 14.23 4.87
N THR A 162 16.39 13.59 3.91
CA THR A 162 17.02 14.24 2.75
C THR A 162 16.11 14.15 1.53
N GLU A 163 15.81 15.27 0.91
CA GLU A 163 15.06 15.33 -0.34
C GLU A 163 16.03 15.31 -1.52
N GLN A 164 15.76 14.42 -2.44
CA GLN A 164 16.60 14.19 -3.61
C GLN A 164 15.84 13.42 -4.70
N GLU A 165 16.43 13.32 -5.88
CA GLU A 165 15.96 12.42 -6.93
C GLU A 165 16.21 10.96 -6.53
N CYS A 166 15.14 10.16 -6.47
CA CYS A 166 15.16 8.73 -6.17
C CYS A 166 14.59 7.94 -7.33
N TYR A 167 14.99 6.67 -7.45
CA TYR A 167 14.25 5.75 -8.31
C TYR A 167 12.78 5.68 -7.86
N ARG A 168 11.89 5.51 -8.83
CA ARG A 168 10.48 5.26 -8.54
C ARG A 168 10.32 3.98 -7.72
N SER A 169 9.28 3.93 -6.94
CA SER A 169 8.85 2.71 -6.24
C SER A 169 8.08 1.81 -7.21
N LEU A 170 7.79 0.58 -6.81
CA LEU A 170 6.93 -0.28 -7.64
C LEU A 170 5.56 0.36 -7.85
N LEU A 171 4.94 0.89 -6.77
CA LEU A 171 3.72 1.69 -6.83
C LEU A 171 3.99 3.10 -6.30
N ASN A 172 3.57 4.10 -7.06
CA ASN A 172 3.76 5.51 -6.72
C ASN A 172 2.41 6.24 -6.74
N ALA A 173 2.15 7.07 -5.73
CA ALA A 173 0.99 7.93 -5.68
C ALA A 173 1.35 9.32 -5.16
N GLY A 174 0.80 10.35 -5.80
CA GLY A 174 1.03 11.74 -5.46
C GLY A 174 2.46 12.20 -5.72
N GLN A 175 2.70 13.46 -5.37
CA GLN A 175 3.99 14.13 -5.58
C GLN A 175 4.42 14.85 -4.30
N LEU A 176 5.71 14.91 -4.07
CA LEU A 176 6.27 15.70 -2.98
C LEU A 176 6.19 17.18 -3.37
N ASP A 177 5.22 17.88 -2.80
CA ASP A 177 4.98 19.31 -3.00
C ASP A 177 4.76 19.97 -1.64
N HIS A 178 5.59 20.96 -1.32
CA HIS A 178 5.55 21.69 -0.05
C HIS A 178 4.45 22.76 0.00
N THR A 179 3.83 23.08 -1.12
CA THR A 179 2.87 24.18 -1.25
C THR A 179 1.41 23.71 -1.32
N ALA A 180 1.19 22.48 -1.78
CA ALA A 180 -0.13 21.91 -1.97
C ALA A 180 -0.54 20.98 -0.80
N GLY A 181 -1.84 20.85 -0.61
CA GLY A 181 -2.43 19.80 0.23
C GLY A 181 -2.28 18.41 -0.38
N ALA A 182 -3.18 17.49 -0.02
CA ALA A 182 -3.23 16.18 -0.67
C ALA A 182 -3.46 16.33 -2.19
N ASN A 183 -2.54 15.79 -2.97
CA ASN A 183 -2.59 15.83 -4.44
C ASN A 183 -2.98 14.47 -5.06
N CYS A 184 -3.20 13.47 -4.23
CA CYS A 184 -3.74 12.17 -4.60
C CYS A 184 -4.58 11.59 -3.45
N GLU A 185 -5.76 11.03 -3.76
CA GLU A 185 -6.69 10.60 -2.73
C GLU A 185 -7.60 9.45 -3.14
N ASN A 186 -8.23 8.80 -2.15
CA ASN A 186 -9.20 7.72 -2.37
C ASN A 186 -8.64 6.53 -3.16
N ILE A 187 -7.48 6.03 -2.77
CA ILE A 187 -6.89 4.83 -3.36
C ILE A 187 -7.21 3.63 -2.48
N LEU A 188 -7.68 2.56 -3.10
CA LEU A 188 -7.95 1.28 -2.46
C LEU A 188 -7.11 0.17 -3.10
N LEU A 189 -6.15 -0.38 -2.36
CA LEU A 189 -5.38 -1.56 -2.73
C LEU A 189 -5.85 -2.72 -1.85
N TYR A 190 -6.41 -3.78 -2.43
CA TYR A 190 -7.02 -4.82 -1.61
C TYR A 190 -7.08 -6.18 -2.30
N GLY A 191 -7.48 -7.20 -1.55
CA GLY A 191 -7.59 -8.58 -2.03
C GLY A 191 -6.87 -9.56 -1.12
N LYS A 192 -6.47 -10.70 -1.68
CA LYS A 192 -5.74 -11.77 -0.97
C LYS A 192 -4.39 -12.09 -1.64
N GLY A 193 -4.01 -11.30 -2.64
CA GLY A 193 -2.77 -11.47 -3.40
C GLY A 193 -1.55 -10.84 -2.74
N THR A 194 -0.47 -10.79 -3.50
CA THR A 194 0.84 -10.31 -3.03
C THR A 194 1.35 -9.18 -3.93
N ILE A 195 1.91 -8.14 -3.33
CA ILE A 195 2.75 -7.15 -3.99
C ILE A 195 4.19 -7.43 -3.54
N SER A 196 5.04 -7.84 -4.48
CA SER A 196 6.42 -8.23 -4.23
C SER A 196 7.35 -7.36 -5.08
N GLY A 197 8.29 -6.67 -4.47
CA GLY A 197 9.27 -5.82 -5.18
C GLY A 197 10.41 -6.61 -5.82
N GLY A 198 11.38 -5.88 -6.41
CA GLY A 198 12.62 -6.46 -6.94
C GLY A 198 13.61 -6.88 -5.86
N GLY A 199 13.32 -6.59 -4.59
CA GLY A 199 14.03 -7.04 -3.41
C GLY A 199 15.48 -6.59 -3.34
N HIS A 200 16.29 -7.42 -2.71
CA HIS A 200 17.72 -7.17 -2.50
C HIS A 200 18.47 -7.02 -3.83
N VAL A 201 18.12 -7.82 -4.85
CA VAL A 201 18.79 -7.76 -6.16
C VAL A 201 18.62 -6.38 -6.81
N LEU A 202 17.40 -5.83 -6.78
CA LEU A 202 17.13 -4.47 -7.28
C LEU A 202 17.89 -3.43 -6.45
N ALA A 203 17.85 -3.57 -5.12
CA ALA A 203 18.54 -2.65 -4.21
C ALA A 203 20.04 -2.57 -4.48
N GLU A 204 20.72 -3.72 -4.61
CA GLU A 204 22.15 -3.78 -4.90
C GLU A 204 22.51 -3.12 -6.23
N ARG A 205 21.75 -3.45 -7.29
CA ARG A 205 21.96 -2.84 -8.61
C ARG A 205 21.81 -1.31 -8.59
N MET A 206 20.79 -0.79 -7.90
CA MET A 206 20.62 0.66 -7.74
C MET A 206 21.78 1.30 -6.98
N ILE A 207 22.26 0.65 -5.91
CA ILE A 207 23.39 1.11 -5.11
C ILE A 207 24.68 1.12 -5.94
N ASP A 208 24.94 0.07 -6.70
CA ASP A 208 26.16 -0.04 -7.51
C ASP A 208 26.21 1.03 -8.61
N ILE A 209 25.08 1.27 -9.29
CA ILE A 209 24.96 2.36 -10.27
C ILE A 209 25.21 3.71 -9.59
N GLU A 210 24.60 3.97 -8.43
CA GLU A 210 24.72 5.25 -7.74
C GLU A 210 26.13 5.44 -7.14
N ARG A 211 26.77 4.37 -6.67
CA ARG A 211 28.16 4.42 -6.22
C ARG A 211 29.08 4.89 -7.34
N GLU A 212 28.90 4.40 -8.56
CA GLU A 212 29.69 4.85 -9.70
C GLU A 212 29.39 6.31 -10.06
N ASN A 213 28.10 6.71 -10.08
CA ASN A 213 27.71 8.09 -10.32
C ASN A 213 28.31 9.07 -9.30
N LEU A 214 28.43 8.65 -8.04
CA LEU A 214 28.91 9.45 -6.93
C LEU A 214 30.42 9.26 -6.65
N ARG A 215 31.16 8.52 -7.47
CA ARG A 215 32.58 8.16 -7.20
C ARG A 215 33.44 9.34 -6.81
N GLU A 216 33.41 10.43 -7.56
CA GLU A 216 34.19 11.64 -7.29
C GLU A 216 33.72 12.34 -5.99
N TYR A 217 32.42 12.46 -5.79
CA TYR A 217 31.85 13.03 -4.58
C TYR A 217 32.25 12.25 -3.32
N LEU A 218 32.17 10.93 -3.36
CA LEU A 218 32.53 10.05 -2.23
C LEU A 218 34.05 10.17 -1.91
N ALA A 219 34.92 10.27 -2.93
CA ALA A 219 36.32 10.45 -2.75
C ALA A 219 36.65 11.82 -2.11
N GLN A 220 36.01 12.90 -2.55
CA GLN A 220 36.19 14.25 -1.99
C GLN A 220 35.61 14.38 -0.56
N ASN A 221 34.65 13.53 -0.19
CA ASN A 221 33.98 13.56 1.12
C ASN A 221 34.31 12.34 1.98
N ALA A 222 35.52 11.80 1.89
CA ALA A 222 35.92 10.59 2.62
C ALA A 222 35.72 10.68 4.14
N ALA A 223 35.86 11.86 4.74
CA ALA A 223 35.59 12.07 6.17
C ALA A 223 34.11 11.88 6.52
N LEU A 224 33.21 12.35 5.66
CA LEU A 224 31.77 12.11 5.82
C LEU A 224 31.42 10.63 5.63
N VAL A 225 31.97 9.98 4.61
CA VAL A 225 31.80 8.55 4.35
C VAL A 225 32.21 7.71 5.56
N ALA A 226 33.33 8.08 6.21
CA ALA A 226 33.81 7.39 7.40
C ALA A 226 32.85 7.49 8.63
N THR A 227 31.93 8.45 8.65
CA THR A 227 30.89 8.56 9.70
C THR A 227 29.65 7.71 9.42
N CYS A 228 29.51 7.18 8.21
CA CYS A 228 28.41 6.34 7.82
C CYS A 228 28.58 4.90 8.34
N GLU A 229 27.47 4.17 8.49
CA GLU A 229 27.49 2.76 8.89
C GLU A 229 28.33 1.89 7.94
N ASN A 230 28.25 2.18 6.64
CA ASN A 230 29.05 1.53 5.60
C ASN A 230 29.10 2.42 4.34
N ASP A 231 29.87 2.00 3.34
CA ASP A 231 30.07 2.70 2.07
C ASP A 231 28.83 2.72 1.15
N ARG A 232 27.79 1.95 1.49
CA ARG A 232 26.51 1.88 0.78
C ARG A 232 25.49 2.88 1.30
N THR A 233 25.72 3.48 2.47
CA THR A 233 24.75 4.37 3.12
C THR A 233 24.36 5.54 2.24
N ILE A 234 25.35 6.25 1.66
CA ILE A 234 25.10 7.41 0.79
C ILE A 234 24.52 6.98 -0.56
N PRO A 235 25.14 6.06 -1.31
CA PRO A 235 24.57 5.59 -2.59
C PRO A 235 23.19 4.94 -2.44
N GLY A 236 22.92 4.32 -1.29
CA GLY A 236 21.66 3.63 -1.02
C GLY A 236 20.44 4.54 -0.86
N ARG A 237 20.62 5.85 -0.72
CA ARG A 237 19.52 6.81 -0.50
C ARG A 237 18.63 7.01 -1.72
N VAL A 238 19.07 6.62 -2.91
CA VAL A 238 18.26 6.77 -4.15
C VAL A 238 17.29 5.64 -4.39
N ARG A 239 17.32 4.57 -3.57
CA ARG A 239 16.46 3.40 -3.76
C ARG A 239 14.98 3.75 -3.70
N GLY A 240 14.18 3.23 -4.64
CA GLY A 240 12.73 3.22 -4.54
C GLY A 240 12.24 2.31 -3.39
N ARG A 241 10.97 2.42 -3.05
CA ARG A 241 10.29 1.58 -2.05
C ARG A 241 9.37 0.59 -2.77
N LEU A 242 8.65 -0.23 -2.03
CA LEU A 242 7.59 -1.01 -2.65
C LEU A 242 6.41 -0.10 -3.02
N ILE A 243 5.90 0.66 -2.06
CA ILE A 243 4.80 1.62 -2.25
C ILE A 243 5.25 2.99 -1.72
N ASN A 244 5.19 4.01 -2.55
CA ASN A 244 5.47 5.40 -2.17
C ASN A 244 4.21 6.26 -2.30
N LEU A 245 3.82 6.87 -1.20
CA LEU A 245 2.63 7.71 -1.08
C LEU A 245 3.08 9.11 -0.64
N SER A 246 3.07 10.08 -1.54
CA SER A 246 3.48 11.46 -1.26
C SER A 246 2.27 12.39 -1.30
N ASN A 247 2.01 13.12 -0.22
CA ASN A 247 0.86 14.02 -0.09
C ASN A 247 -0.48 13.37 -0.48
N CYS A 248 -0.70 12.15 0.01
CA CYS A 248 -1.90 11.38 -0.26
C CYS A 248 -2.86 11.44 0.92
N SER A 249 -4.16 11.34 0.64
CA SER A 249 -5.21 11.21 1.65
C SER A 249 -6.17 10.06 1.34
N ARG A 250 -6.81 9.52 2.38
CA ARG A 250 -7.81 8.44 2.24
C ARG A 250 -7.29 7.20 1.49
N ILE A 251 -6.07 6.78 1.83
CA ILE A 251 -5.44 5.57 1.29
C ILE A 251 -5.83 4.38 2.14
N ARG A 252 -6.21 3.29 1.50
CA ARG A 252 -6.55 2.03 2.15
C ARG A 252 -5.82 0.87 1.50
N ILE A 253 -5.06 0.12 2.30
CA ILE A 253 -4.38 -1.10 1.89
C ILE A 253 -4.87 -2.20 2.83
N THR A 254 -5.47 -3.26 2.29
CA THR A 254 -6.08 -4.30 3.14
C THR A 254 -6.06 -5.68 2.50
N GLY A 255 -5.76 -6.70 3.31
CA GLY A 255 -5.79 -8.11 2.91
C GLY A 255 -4.61 -8.59 2.06
N LEU A 256 -3.73 -7.69 1.62
CA LEU A 256 -2.58 -7.99 0.78
C LEU A 256 -1.34 -8.38 1.58
N THR A 257 -0.49 -9.20 0.98
CA THR A 257 0.88 -9.42 1.43
C THR A 257 1.81 -8.43 0.73
N LEU A 258 2.62 -7.69 1.49
CA LEU A 258 3.59 -6.71 0.99
C LEU A 258 5.00 -7.18 1.36
N GLN A 259 5.86 -7.41 0.35
CA GLN A 259 7.20 -7.96 0.59
C GLN A 259 8.24 -7.51 -0.43
N ASN A 260 9.49 -7.74 -0.13
CA ASN A 260 10.63 -7.55 -1.03
C ASN A 260 10.77 -6.13 -1.61
N GLY A 261 10.49 -5.09 -0.84
CA GLY A 261 10.86 -3.72 -1.23
C GLY A 261 12.39 -3.58 -1.38
N ALA A 262 12.86 -2.75 -2.31
CA ALA A 262 14.28 -2.42 -2.43
C ALA A 262 14.80 -1.56 -1.25
N ALA A 263 13.86 -0.94 -0.52
CA ALA A 263 14.05 -0.30 0.76
C ALA A 263 12.84 -0.65 1.66
N TRP A 264 12.07 0.33 2.16
CA TRP A 264 10.86 0.06 2.96
C TRP A 264 9.71 -0.44 2.08
N ASN A 265 8.81 -1.25 2.68
CA ASN A 265 7.63 -1.71 1.95
C ASN A 265 6.60 -0.59 1.74
N VAL A 266 6.31 0.20 2.76
CA VAL A 266 5.38 1.33 2.61
C VAL A 266 6.04 2.60 3.12
N HIS A 267 6.04 3.62 2.29
CA HIS A 267 6.58 4.93 2.58
C HIS A 267 5.50 5.98 2.41
N MET A 268 5.16 6.65 3.49
CA MET A 268 4.17 7.72 3.49
C MET A 268 4.84 9.03 3.82
N LEU A 269 4.76 9.98 2.89
CA LEU A 269 5.21 11.34 3.07
C LEU A 269 3.99 12.25 3.10
N SER A 270 3.75 12.91 4.22
CA SER A 270 2.74 13.96 4.34
C SER A 270 3.41 15.20 4.91
N LEU A 271 3.15 16.33 4.29
CA LEU A 271 3.56 17.65 4.76
C LEU A 271 2.43 18.36 5.51
N ILE A 272 1.24 17.76 5.55
CA ILE A 272 0.09 18.24 6.29
C ILE A 272 0.09 17.54 7.65
N HIS A 273 -0.19 18.29 8.71
CA HIS A 273 -0.34 17.76 10.05
C HIS A 273 -1.24 16.54 10.07
N ILE A 274 -0.70 15.39 10.47
CA ILE A 274 -1.50 14.23 10.81
C ILE A 274 -2.22 14.62 12.10
N SER A 275 -3.47 15.04 11.99
CA SER A 275 -4.30 15.44 13.13
C SER A 275 -4.83 14.26 13.94
N GLU A 276 -4.50 13.02 13.53
CA GLU A 276 -4.84 11.81 14.27
C GLU A 276 -3.62 10.93 14.47
N PRO A 277 -3.25 10.60 15.72
CA PRO A 277 -2.20 9.64 15.97
C PRO A 277 -2.71 8.25 15.56
N THR A 278 -2.32 7.78 14.38
CA THR A 278 -2.41 6.35 14.08
C THR A 278 -1.42 5.66 15.02
N ARG A 279 -1.89 5.12 16.13
CA ARG A 279 -1.09 4.19 16.93
C ARG A 279 -0.89 2.94 16.05
N LEU A 280 0.23 2.87 15.36
CA LEU A 280 0.76 1.62 14.88
C LEU A 280 0.98 0.75 16.12
N ALA A 281 0.13 -0.23 16.33
CA ALA A 281 0.43 -1.31 17.27
C ALA A 281 1.57 -2.11 16.65
N LEU A 282 2.75 -1.96 17.22
CA LEU A 282 3.88 -2.85 17.00
C LEU A 282 3.59 -4.20 17.64
#